data_9a0243b71b52afe63375ee1c9f63c212
#
_entry.id   9a0243b71b52afe63375ee1c9f63c212
#
_cell.length_a   1.000
_cell.length_b   1.000
_cell.length_c   1.000
_cell.angle_alpha   90.00
_cell.angle_beta   90.00
_cell.angle_gamma   90.00
#
_symmetry.space_group_name_H-M   'P 1'
#
loop_
_entity.id
_entity.type
_entity.pdbx_description
1 polymer ?
#
loop_
_entity_poly.entity_id
_entity_poly.type
_entity_poly.pdbx_seq_one_letter_code
_entity_poly.pdbx_strand_id
1 'polypeptide(L)'
;KDELTALSESQLGILERGGDLDLSGRRLRVLATTVDREDRENVELVPEKAKAGYALGYADPEYISVLPTFQMPFLARDRKYRTFQISGDSMPPVAEGSWVTGEYVQNWQTLRDGQPYIVVTKEDGIVFKVVYNQLKEKGTLLLCSTNPIYSPYEVGVNNVLEIWKFVHFISQELPEPQAPSHRFDQG
;
A
#
# COMPACT_ATOMS: atom_id res chain seq x y z
N LYS A 1 -7.36 -19.42 -24.98
CA LYS A 1 -8.46 -18.46 -25.22
C LYS A 1 -9.64 -18.68 -24.27
N ASP A 2 -9.86 -19.92 -23.84
CA ASP A 2 -11.02 -20.31 -23.02
C ASP A 2 -10.79 -20.16 -21.52
N GLU A 3 -9.55 -20.18 -21.03
CA GLU A 3 -9.24 -19.99 -19.61
C GLU A 3 -9.43 -18.53 -19.13
N LEU A 4 -9.10 -17.54 -19.97
CA LEU A 4 -9.31 -16.13 -19.67
C LEU A 4 -10.79 -15.75 -19.61
N THR A 5 -11.63 -16.39 -20.43
CA THR A 5 -13.07 -16.17 -20.42
C THR A 5 -13.73 -16.79 -19.19
N ALA A 6 -13.27 -17.97 -18.76
CA ALA A 6 -13.78 -18.65 -17.56
C ALA A 6 -13.46 -17.89 -16.26
N LEU A 7 -12.29 -17.22 -16.18
CA LEU A 7 -11.92 -16.38 -15.05
C LEU A 7 -12.80 -15.11 -14.95
N SER A 8 -13.17 -14.52 -16.08
CA SER A 8 -14.04 -13.34 -16.12
C SER A 8 -15.48 -13.66 -15.73
N GLU A 9 -16.00 -14.80 -16.14
CA GLU A 9 -17.35 -15.25 -15.79
C GLU A 9 -17.47 -15.66 -14.31
N SER A 10 -16.42 -16.24 -13.72
CA SER A 10 -16.40 -16.55 -12.30
C SER A 10 -16.33 -15.30 -11.42
N GLN A 11 -15.67 -14.25 -11.87
CA GLN A 11 -15.64 -12.96 -11.18
C GLN A 11 -16.97 -12.22 -11.26
N LEU A 12 -17.63 -12.25 -12.42
CA LEU A 12 -18.98 -11.71 -12.60
C LEU A 12 -20.01 -12.46 -11.75
N GLY A 13 -19.93 -13.79 -11.67
CA GLY A 13 -20.82 -14.62 -10.85
C GLY A 13 -20.68 -14.40 -9.34
N ILE A 14 -19.56 -13.87 -8.88
CA ILE A 14 -19.35 -13.48 -7.47
C ILE A 14 -20.00 -12.12 -7.17
N LEU A 15 -19.99 -11.20 -8.14
CA LEU A 15 -20.64 -9.90 -8.03
C LEU A 15 -22.18 -10.00 -8.07
N GLU A 16 -22.73 -10.94 -8.84
CA GLU A 16 -24.19 -11.12 -8.99
C GLU A 16 -24.86 -11.89 -7.83
N ARG A 17 -24.10 -12.63 -7.00
CA ARG A 17 -24.65 -13.44 -5.89
C ARG A 17 -24.63 -12.76 -4.53
N GLY A 18 -24.60 -11.43 -4.44
CA GLY A 18 -24.57 -10.74 -3.17
C GLY A 18 -23.43 -11.28 -2.32
N GLY A 19 -22.20 -11.18 -2.85
CA GLY A 19 -21.03 -11.81 -2.29
C GLY A 19 -20.87 -11.46 -0.83
N ASP A 20 -20.76 -12.50 -0.02
CA ASP A 20 -20.48 -12.40 1.41
C ASP A 20 -19.33 -11.40 1.62
N LEU A 21 -19.62 -10.32 2.32
CA LEU A 21 -18.66 -9.27 2.62
C LEU A 21 -17.46 -9.90 3.35
N ASP A 22 -16.26 -9.78 2.79
CA ASP A 22 -15.06 -10.30 3.45
C ASP A 22 -14.73 -9.48 4.69
N LEU A 23 -15.48 -9.69 5.74
CA LEU A 23 -15.25 -9.06 7.03
C LEU A 23 -14.03 -9.64 7.75
N SER A 24 -13.54 -10.79 7.30
CA SER A 24 -12.40 -11.49 7.92
C SER A 24 -11.04 -11.10 7.36
N GLY A 25 -10.99 -10.47 6.18
CA GLY A 25 -9.74 -10.16 5.48
C GLY A 25 -9.02 -11.39 4.90
N ARG A 26 -9.71 -12.54 4.78
CA ARG A 26 -9.13 -13.81 4.27
C ARG A 26 -9.33 -14.03 2.77
N ARG A 27 -10.13 -13.20 2.13
CA ARG A 27 -10.45 -13.37 0.72
C ARG A 27 -9.19 -13.40 -0.14
N LEU A 28 -9.13 -14.35 -1.07
CA LEU A 28 -8.09 -14.37 -2.10
C LEU A 28 -8.26 -13.16 -3.02
N ARG A 29 -7.19 -12.40 -3.17
CA ARG A 29 -7.14 -11.21 -4.03
C ARG A 29 -6.18 -11.46 -5.18
N VAL A 30 -6.61 -11.14 -6.39
CA VAL A 30 -5.76 -11.22 -7.57
C VAL A 30 -5.05 -9.88 -7.74
N LEU A 31 -3.72 -9.93 -7.78
CA LEU A 31 -2.87 -8.77 -7.99
C LEU A 31 -2.43 -8.70 -9.46
N ALA A 32 -2.70 -7.57 -10.11
CA ALA A 32 -2.11 -7.27 -11.41
C ALA A 32 -0.63 -6.93 -11.24
N THR A 33 0.25 -7.57 -12.02
CA THR A 33 1.70 -7.38 -11.95
C THR A 33 2.31 -7.18 -13.33
N THR A 34 3.56 -6.74 -13.35
CA THR A 34 4.39 -6.67 -14.56
C THR A 34 5.65 -7.50 -14.39
N VAL A 35 6.15 -8.02 -15.49
CA VAL A 35 7.41 -8.77 -15.55
C VAL A 35 8.36 -8.15 -16.56
N ASP A 36 9.64 -8.34 -16.38
CA ASP A 36 10.65 -7.95 -17.35
C ASP A 36 10.81 -9.02 -18.46
N ARG A 37 11.79 -8.81 -19.34
CA ARG A 37 12.06 -9.75 -20.46
C ARG A 37 12.55 -11.13 -20.02
N GLU A 38 13.00 -11.26 -18.78
CA GLU A 38 13.46 -12.51 -18.18
C GLU A 38 12.45 -13.11 -17.19
N ASP A 39 11.16 -12.75 -17.31
CA ASP A 39 10.06 -13.19 -16.43
C ASP A 39 10.26 -12.86 -14.95
N ARG A 40 11.09 -11.84 -14.62
CA ARG A 40 11.23 -11.35 -13.26
C ARG A 40 10.19 -10.28 -12.98
N GLU A 41 9.55 -10.35 -11.82
CA GLU A 41 8.60 -9.31 -11.42
C GLU A 41 9.29 -7.95 -11.27
N ASN A 42 8.69 -6.94 -11.88
CA ASN A 42 9.08 -5.55 -11.71
C ASN A 42 8.52 -4.96 -10.42
N VAL A 43 9.12 -3.87 -9.97
CA VAL A 43 8.53 -2.98 -8.99
C VAL A 43 7.93 -1.80 -9.76
N GLU A 44 6.60 -1.73 -9.80
CA GLU A 44 5.90 -0.61 -10.42
C GLU A 44 5.99 0.62 -9.52
N LEU A 45 6.14 1.79 -10.15
CA LEU A 45 6.10 3.09 -9.48
C LEU A 45 4.73 3.73 -9.68
N VAL A 46 4.08 4.12 -8.59
CA VAL A 46 2.84 4.88 -8.61
C VAL A 46 3.14 6.33 -8.24
N PRO A 47 3.40 7.20 -9.23
CA PRO A 47 3.70 8.60 -8.96
C PRO A 47 2.44 9.35 -8.51
N GLU A 48 2.62 10.52 -7.92
CA GLU A 48 1.54 11.38 -7.44
C GLU A 48 0.45 11.60 -8.50
N LYS A 49 0.85 11.88 -9.74
CA LYS A 49 -0.06 12.09 -10.87
C LYS A 49 -0.89 10.86 -11.25
N ALA A 50 -0.48 9.66 -10.87
CA ALA A 50 -1.19 8.41 -11.15
C ALA A 50 -2.13 7.97 -10.02
N LYS A 51 -2.02 8.54 -8.83
CA LYS A 51 -2.78 8.13 -7.65
C LYS A 51 -4.29 8.22 -7.83
N ALA A 52 -4.77 9.28 -8.49
CA ALA A 52 -6.21 9.46 -8.69
C ALA A 52 -6.84 8.33 -9.52
N GLY A 53 -6.10 7.77 -10.49
CA GLY A 53 -6.55 6.64 -11.29
C GLY A 53 -6.29 5.27 -10.65
N TYR A 54 -5.39 5.18 -9.69
CA TYR A 54 -4.94 3.90 -9.14
C TYR A 54 -6.06 3.13 -8.42
N ALA A 55 -6.89 3.79 -7.66
CA ALA A 55 -8.02 3.15 -6.96
C ALA A 55 -9.05 2.54 -7.92
N LEU A 56 -9.13 3.03 -9.16
CA LEU A 56 -9.98 2.50 -10.22
C LEU A 56 -9.27 1.44 -11.06
N GLY A 57 -7.95 1.61 -11.28
CA GLY A 57 -7.15 0.78 -12.18
C GLY A 57 -6.25 -0.27 -11.52
N TYR A 58 -6.22 -0.37 -10.19
CA TYR A 58 -5.28 -1.23 -9.45
C TYR A 58 -5.35 -2.71 -9.83
N ALA A 59 -6.51 -3.20 -10.22
CA ALA A 59 -6.74 -4.58 -10.63
C ALA A 59 -6.71 -4.77 -12.16
N ASP A 60 -6.56 -3.71 -12.94
CA ASP A 60 -6.49 -3.74 -14.38
C ASP A 60 -5.05 -3.95 -14.86
N PRO A 61 -4.72 -5.10 -15.49
CA PRO A 61 -3.39 -5.35 -16.02
C PRO A 61 -2.91 -4.32 -17.03
N GLU A 62 -3.80 -3.75 -17.86
CA GLU A 62 -3.44 -2.72 -18.83
C GLU A 62 -3.03 -1.43 -18.14
N TYR A 63 -3.76 -1.00 -17.11
CA TYR A 63 -3.40 0.17 -16.31
C TYR A 63 -2.04 -0.01 -15.62
N ILE A 64 -1.83 -1.17 -14.98
CA ILE A 64 -0.57 -1.47 -14.29
C ILE A 64 0.60 -1.56 -15.26
N SER A 65 0.40 -2.08 -16.48
CA SER A 65 1.46 -2.27 -17.48
C SER A 65 2.09 -0.96 -17.97
N VAL A 66 1.38 0.16 -17.88
CA VAL A 66 1.88 1.48 -18.31
C VAL A 66 2.55 2.27 -17.19
N LEU A 67 2.54 1.78 -15.96
CA LEU A 67 3.26 2.40 -14.86
C LEU A 67 4.77 2.27 -15.07
N PRO A 68 5.57 3.28 -14.68
CA PRO A 68 7.02 3.14 -14.64
C PRO A 68 7.45 1.97 -13.76
N THR A 69 8.53 1.29 -14.11
CA THR A 69 9.05 0.15 -13.36
C THR A 69 10.53 0.31 -13.06
N PHE A 70 10.98 -0.32 -11.98
CA PHE A 70 12.40 -0.43 -11.66
C PHE A 70 12.70 -1.77 -10.99
N GLN A 71 13.98 -2.07 -10.81
CA GLN A 71 14.44 -3.25 -10.10
C GLN A 71 15.40 -2.83 -8.99
N MET A 72 15.22 -3.43 -7.82
CA MET A 72 16.12 -3.26 -6.68
C MET A 72 16.76 -4.60 -6.34
N PRO A 73 18.09 -4.70 -6.34
CA PRO A 73 18.78 -5.99 -6.19
C PRO A 73 18.66 -6.61 -4.79
N PHE A 74 18.31 -5.80 -3.78
CA PHE A 74 18.19 -6.26 -2.39
C PHE A 74 16.75 -6.63 -1.98
N LEU A 75 15.77 -6.58 -2.89
CA LEU A 75 14.43 -7.09 -2.64
C LEU A 75 14.37 -8.60 -2.88
N ALA A 76 13.58 -9.31 -2.08
CA ALA A 76 13.37 -10.74 -2.25
C ALA A 76 12.63 -11.02 -3.57
N ARG A 77 13.08 -12.07 -4.30
CA ARG A 77 12.52 -12.40 -5.62
C ARG A 77 11.19 -13.13 -5.56
N ASP A 78 10.89 -13.74 -4.42
CA ASP A 78 9.68 -14.54 -4.18
C ASP A 78 8.52 -13.72 -3.61
N ARG A 79 8.67 -12.39 -3.55
CA ARG A 79 7.69 -11.47 -2.99
C ARG A 79 7.37 -10.35 -3.96
N LYS A 80 6.14 -9.85 -3.89
CA LYS A 80 5.70 -8.72 -4.73
C LYS A 80 5.83 -7.40 -3.99
N TYR A 81 6.48 -6.45 -4.64
CA TYR A 81 6.68 -5.09 -4.15
C TYR A 81 6.08 -4.07 -5.11
N ARG A 82 5.67 -2.94 -4.56
CA ARG A 82 5.25 -1.76 -5.31
C ARG A 82 5.66 -0.51 -4.57
N THR A 83 6.00 0.55 -5.30
CA THR A 83 6.48 1.80 -4.73
C THR A 83 5.50 2.91 -5.04
N PHE A 84 5.09 3.63 -4.01
CA PHE A 84 4.09 4.69 -4.09
C PHE A 84 4.73 6.02 -3.68
N GLN A 85 4.52 7.06 -4.47
CA GLN A 85 4.88 8.40 -4.05
C GLN A 85 3.84 8.90 -3.05
N ILE A 86 4.27 9.35 -1.88
CA ILE A 86 3.35 9.82 -0.84
C ILE A 86 3.23 11.34 -0.85
N SER A 87 2.09 11.84 -0.40
CA SER A 87 1.80 13.26 -0.22
C SER A 87 1.45 13.57 1.22
N GLY A 88 1.66 14.84 1.60
CA GLY A 88 1.37 15.33 2.93
C GLY A 88 2.47 15.01 3.96
N ASP A 89 2.23 15.48 5.19
CA ASP A 89 3.18 15.46 6.30
C ASP A 89 2.72 14.61 7.48
N SER A 90 1.88 13.62 7.20
CA SER A 90 1.23 12.80 8.23
C SER A 90 2.15 11.75 8.86
N MET A 91 3.27 11.42 8.21
CA MET A 91 4.14 10.30 8.60
C MET A 91 5.61 10.71 8.71
N PRO A 92 5.98 11.76 9.48
CA PRO A 92 7.39 12.06 9.73
C PRO A 92 8.11 10.84 10.37
N PRO A 93 9.39 10.60 10.09
CA PRO A 93 10.31 11.45 9.32
C PRO A 93 10.21 11.30 7.80
N VAL A 94 9.21 10.60 7.27
CA VAL A 94 9.01 10.45 5.82
C VAL A 94 8.42 11.75 5.27
N ALA A 95 9.19 12.45 4.45
CA ALA A 95 8.79 13.74 3.89
C ALA A 95 7.79 13.60 2.75
N GLU A 96 7.01 14.65 2.52
CA GLU A 96 6.16 14.77 1.33
C GLU A 96 6.95 14.54 0.03
N GLY A 97 6.36 13.82 -0.91
CA GLY A 97 7.00 13.49 -2.19
C GLY A 97 7.97 12.31 -2.12
N SER A 98 8.20 11.73 -0.95
CA SER A 98 8.99 10.51 -0.79
C SER A 98 8.34 9.32 -1.48
N TRP A 99 9.18 8.36 -1.88
CA TRP A 99 8.76 7.10 -2.46
C TRP A 99 8.79 6.01 -1.39
N VAL A 100 7.66 5.40 -1.11
CA VAL A 100 7.53 4.34 -0.10
C VAL A 100 7.30 3.01 -0.81
N THR A 101 8.17 2.04 -0.56
CA THR A 101 8.03 0.68 -1.09
C THR A 101 7.33 -0.20 -0.08
N GLY A 102 6.32 -0.91 -0.54
CA GLY A 102 5.59 -1.89 0.22
C GLY A 102 5.67 -3.29 -0.38
N GLU A 103 5.59 -4.29 0.47
CA GLU A 103 5.40 -5.70 0.13
C GLU A 103 3.90 -6.03 0.20
N TYR A 104 3.38 -6.67 -0.85
CA TYR A 104 1.96 -7.00 -0.93
C TYR A 104 1.50 -7.94 0.18
N VAL A 105 0.40 -7.59 0.83
CA VAL A 105 -0.21 -8.40 1.90
C VAL A 105 -1.46 -9.08 1.36
N GLN A 106 -1.36 -10.38 1.11
CA GLN A 106 -2.48 -11.19 0.62
C GLN A 106 -3.51 -11.48 1.71
N ASN A 107 -3.05 -11.87 2.91
CA ASN A 107 -3.90 -12.18 4.05
C ASN A 107 -3.86 -11.05 5.08
N TRP A 108 -4.92 -10.28 5.17
CA TRP A 108 -4.98 -9.12 6.07
C TRP A 108 -5.08 -9.48 7.55
N GLN A 109 -5.35 -10.73 7.89
CA GLN A 109 -5.28 -11.18 9.28
C GLN A 109 -3.86 -11.23 9.82
N THR A 110 -2.86 -11.24 8.93
CA THR A 110 -1.44 -11.24 9.31
C THR A 110 -0.89 -9.85 9.63
N LEU A 111 -1.70 -8.80 9.47
CA LEU A 111 -1.31 -7.44 9.81
C LEU A 111 -0.91 -7.35 11.29
N ARG A 112 0.22 -6.69 11.53
CA ARG A 112 0.74 -6.49 12.88
C ARG A 112 0.42 -5.08 13.35
N ASP A 113 -0.15 -4.98 14.54
CA ASP A 113 -0.47 -3.70 15.18
C ASP A 113 0.76 -2.82 15.37
N GLY A 114 0.56 -1.53 15.16
CA GLY A 114 1.62 -0.54 15.35
C GLY A 114 2.70 -0.52 14.27
N GLN A 115 2.48 -1.20 13.14
CA GLN A 115 3.41 -1.21 12.01
C GLN A 115 2.90 -0.31 10.87
N PRO A 116 3.83 0.29 10.09
CA PRO A 116 3.46 1.12 8.95
C PRO A 116 3.08 0.27 7.74
N TYR A 117 2.01 0.69 7.07
CA TYR A 117 1.49 0.10 5.84
C TYR A 117 1.05 1.17 4.86
N ILE A 118 1.14 0.86 3.58
CA ILE A 118 0.40 1.57 2.53
C ILE A 118 -0.95 0.88 2.42
N VAL A 119 -2.02 1.65 2.56
CA VAL A 119 -3.40 1.16 2.46
C VAL A 119 -4.06 1.89 1.30
N VAL A 120 -4.55 1.13 0.34
CA VAL A 120 -5.32 1.66 -0.79
C VAL A 120 -6.79 1.51 -0.47
N THR A 121 -7.52 2.61 -0.45
CA THR A 121 -8.94 2.65 -0.14
C THR A 121 -9.75 3.22 -1.30
N LYS A 122 -11.05 2.94 -1.32
CA LYS A 122 -11.97 3.48 -2.33
C LYS A 122 -12.19 4.98 -2.17
N GLU A 123 -12.25 5.45 -0.93
CA GLU A 123 -12.62 6.83 -0.60
C GLU A 123 -11.40 7.74 -0.51
N ASP A 124 -10.34 7.33 0.20
CA ASP A 124 -9.18 8.16 0.45
C ASP A 124 -8.03 7.91 -0.55
N GLY A 125 -8.17 6.90 -1.42
CA GLY A 125 -7.11 6.49 -2.32
C GLY A 125 -5.94 5.83 -1.59
N ILE A 126 -4.71 6.26 -1.90
CA ILE A 126 -3.47 5.72 -1.35
C ILE A 126 -3.08 6.51 -0.11
N VAL A 127 -3.00 5.84 1.03
CA VAL A 127 -2.55 6.44 2.30
C VAL A 127 -1.42 5.61 2.91
N PHE A 128 -0.48 6.29 3.58
CA PHE A 128 0.60 5.67 4.34
C PHE A 128 0.38 5.94 5.82
N LYS A 129 0.15 4.89 6.60
CA LYS A 129 -0.28 5.01 8.01
C LYS A 129 0.28 3.88 8.87
N VAL A 130 0.33 4.11 10.16
CA VAL A 130 0.49 3.05 11.17
C VAL A 130 -0.88 2.39 11.36
N VAL A 131 -0.92 1.05 11.27
CA VAL A 131 -2.17 0.30 11.24
C VAL A 131 -2.34 -0.52 12.51
N TYR A 132 -3.57 -0.54 13.04
CA TYR A 132 -4.02 -1.46 14.06
C TYR A 132 -5.16 -2.31 13.49
N ASN A 133 -5.00 -3.62 13.61
CA ASN A 133 -5.90 -4.60 13.02
C ASN A 133 -7.10 -4.86 13.94
N GLN A 134 -8.26 -4.36 13.58
CA GLN A 134 -9.53 -4.55 14.28
C GLN A 134 -10.52 -5.41 13.47
N LEU A 135 -10.00 -6.18 12.48
CA LEU A 135 -10.86 -6.93 11.57
C LEU A 135 -11.73 -7.96 12.28
N LYS A 136 -11.17 -8.65 13.29
CA LYS A 136 -11.90 -9.68 14.04
C LYS A 136 -13.01 -9.10 14.91
N GLU A 137 -12.76 -7.96 15.51
CA GLU A 137 -13.66 -7.34 16.50
C GLU A 137 -14.72 -6.46 15.83
N LYS A 138 -14.33 -5.71 14.81
CA LYS A 138 -15.16 -4.65 14.21
C LYS A 138 -15.26 -4.70 12.69
N GLY A 139 -14.45 -5.50 12.01
CA GLY A 139 -14.34 -5.45 10.55
C GLY A 139 -13.70 -4.17 10.05
N THR A 140 -12.85 -3.51 10.85
CA THR A 140 -12.19 -2.24 10.52
C THR A 140 -10.67 -2.33 10.71
N LEU A 141 -9.96 -1.38 10.10
CA LEU A 141 -8.58 -1.04 10.40
C LEU A 141 -8.56 0.34 11.05
N LEU A 142 -7.82 0.51 12.14
CA LEU A 142 -7.52 1.82 12.70
C LEU A 142 -6.25 2.35 12.05
N LEU A 143 -6.31 3.51 11.41
CA LEU A 143 -5.22 4.17 10.74
C LEU A 143 -4.74 5.37 11.58
N CYS A 144 -3.47 5.34 11.94
CA CYS A 144 -2.83 6.36 12.76
C CYS A 144 -1.70 7.04 11.98
N SER A 145 -1.54 8.34 12.19
CA SER A 145 -0.40 9.10 11.72
C SER A 145 0.67 9.16 12.80
N THR A 146 1.95 9.24 12.41
CA THR A 146 3.03 9.54 13.36
C THR A 146 3.06 11.02 13.74
N ASN A 147 2.49 11.89 12.91
CA ASN A 147 2.27 13.28 13.22
C ASN A 147 1.03 13.43 14.13
N PRO A 148 1.18 13.89 15.37
CA PRO A 148 0.11 13.92 16.35
C PRO A 148 -1.01 14.93 16.06
N ILE A 149 -0.83 15.85 15.11
CA ILE A 149 -1.90 16.77 14.71
C ILE A 149 -3.04 16.05 13.96
N TYR A 150 -2.77 14.89 13.40
CA TYR A 150 -3.77 14.08 12.69
C TYR A 150 -4.38 13.05 13.64
N SER A 151 -5.68 13.12 13.83
CA SER A 151 -6.42 12.14 14.64
C SER A 151 -6.48 10.77 13.93
N PRO A 152 -6.40 9.68 14.69
CA PRO A 152 -6.67 8.35 14.16
C PRO A 152 -8.09 8.24 13.61
N TYR A 153 -8.28 7.39 12.59
CA TYR A 153 -9.59 7.11 12.04
C TYR A 153 -9.74 5.64 11.61
N GLU A 154 -10.96 5.16 11.60
CA GLU A 154 -11.26 3.78 11.21
C GLU A 154 -11.68 3.70 9.75
N VAL A 155 -11.23 2.64 9.08
CA VAL A 155 -11.63 2.30 7.71
C VAL A 155 -12.24 0.91 7.72
N GLY A 156 -13.46 0.78 7.20
CA GLY A 156 -14.12 -0.51 7.03
C GLY A 156 -13.41 -1.37 6.00
N VAL A 157 -13.34 -2.68 6.24
CA VAL A 157 -12.67 -3.63 5.35
C VAL A 157 -13.19 -3.58 3.91
N ASN A 158 -14.47 -3.24 3.72
CA ASN A 158 -15.09 -3.11 2.40
C ASN A 158 -14.61 -1.89 1.61
N ASN A 159 -14.03 -0.90 2.27
CA ASN A 159 -13.43 0.26 1.65
C ASN A 159 -11.94 0.01 1.27
N VAL A 160 -11.33 -1.03 1.80
CA VAL A 160 -9.92 -1.36 1.55
C VAL A 160 -9.79 -2.19 0.28
N LEU A 161 -8.90 -1.77 -0.63
CA LEU A 161 -8.61 -2.42 -1.90
C LEU A 161 -7.32 -3.23 -1.86
N GLU A 162 -6.24 -2.64 -1.34
CA GLU A 162 -4.94 -3.27 -1.21
C GLU A 162 -4.25 -2.82 0.08
N ILE A 163 -3.38 -3.68 0.58
CA ILE A 163 -2.50 -3.38 1.72
C ILE A 163 -1.09 -3.82 1.36
N TRP A 164 -0.12 -2.95 1.62
CA TRP A 164 1.29 -3.17 1.37
C TRP A 164 2.08 -2.90 2.65
N LYS A 165 2.83 -3.89 3.12
CA LYS A 165 3.68 -3.75 4.30
C LYS A 165 4.89 -2.90 3.98
N PHE A 166 5.20 -1.91 4.79
CA PHE A 166 6.37 -1.06 4.64
C PHE A 166 7.67 -1.87 4.59
N VAL A 167 8.52 -1.55 3.63
CA VAL A 167 9.86 -2.13 3.46
C VAL A 167 10.94 -1.08 3.65
N HIS A 168 10.90 -0.02 2.86
CA HIS A 168 11.81 1.12 2.91
C HIS A 168 11.17 2.34 2.24
N PHE A 169 11.84 3.49 2.38
CA PHE A 169 11.46 4.68 1.63
C PHE A 169 12.70 5.38 1.06
N ILE A 170 12.48 6.14 0.00
CA ILE A 170 13.48 6.97 -0.66
C ILE A 170 12.99 8.40 -0.57
N SER A 171 13.78 9.28 0.03
CA SER A 171 13.51 10.70 0.17
C SER A 171 14.60 11.54 -0.50
N GLN A 172 14.20 12.66 -1.08
CA GLN A 172 15.13 13.69 -1.57
C GLN A 172 15.48 14.71 -0.47
N GLU A 173 14.80 14.63 0.67
CA GLU A 173 15.01 15.48 1.82
C GLU A 173 15.62 14.70 2.97
N LEU A 174 16.59 15.31 3.66
CA LEU A 174 17.10 14.79 4.90
C LEU A 174 16.20 15.25 6.05
N PRO A 175 15.96 14.40 7.06
CA PRO A 175 15.34 14.85 8.30
C PRO A 175 16.15 16.00 8.91
N GLU A 176 15.46 16.98 9.50
CA GLU A 176 16.14 18.04 10.22
C GLU A 176 17.06 17.46 11.29
N PRO A 177 18.35 17.86 11.30
CA PRO A 177 19.26 17.40 12.33
C PRO A 177 18.75 17.87 13.69
N GLN A 178 18.65 16.97 14.65
CA GLN A 178 18.42 17.36 16.05
C GLN A 178 19.60 18.20 16.49
N ALA A 179 19.32 19.38 17.03
CA ALA A 179 20.37 20.24 17.60
C ALA A 179 21.15 19.44 18.63
N PRO A 180 22.52 19.49 18.61
CA PRO A 180 23.30 18.77 19.57
C PRO A 180 22.89 19.21 20.99
N SER A 181 22.58 18.28 21.87
CA SER A 181 22.17 18.54 23.24
C SER A 181 23.32 19.05 24.12
N HIS A 182 24.53 19.20 23.58
CA HIS A 182 25.65 19.75 24.28
C HIS A 182 25.68 21.26 24.06
N ARG A 183 25.24 22.01 25.07
CA ARG A 183 25.75 23.34 25.29
C ARG A 183 27.26 23.18 25.46
N PHE A 184 28.04 23.77 24.56
CA PHE A 184 29.42 24.05 24.85
C PHE A 184 29.38 25.09 26.03
N ASP A 185 29.58 24.63 27.26
CA ASP A 185 29.94 25.52 28.35
C ASP A 185 31.24 26.18 27.94
N GLN A 186 31.15 27.42 27.50
CA GLN A 186 32.29 28.28 27.35
C GLN A 186 32.72 28.65 28.78
N GLY A 187 33.72 27.89 29.26
CA GLY A 187 34.51 28.32 30.42
C GLY A 187 35.43 29.47 30.08
#